data_1f6687999a2ddfeee76f11d06e9cc1c8
#
_entry.id   1f6687999a2ddfeee76f11d06e9cc1c8
#
_cell.length_a   1.000
_cell.length_b   1.000
_cell.length_c   1.000
_cell.angle_alpha   90.00
_cell.angle_beta   90.00
_cell.angle_gamma   90.00
#
_symmetry.space_group_name_H-M   'P 1'
#
loop_
_entity.id
_entity.type
_entity.pdbx_description
1 polymer ?
#
loop_
_entity_poly.entity_id
_entity_poly.type
_entity_poly.pdbx_seq_one_letter_code
_entity_poly.pdbx_strand_id
1 'polypeptide(L)'
;VIEIENLTKRFGDRTVLDDISLSVGSGEILAVVGPSGAGKSTLSRCVSFLERPTSGTVRVDGKDFTRLDGDELLAARRNVGVIFQTAPLLRRRTVAQNIALPLQYLHATEGSAGTRVTELLDRVGLADRRDFYPAQLSGGQKQRVGIARALALGPSNLLSDEATSGLDPATTRSILALLSHLRDEFGLSIILITHEMEVVREIADSVARIEDGRIIESGSVQDVILDPASELARELLPDRPSVPLDGAGEIWEVSHASRTVPLDWLTSIQSAPGLSGAAVSVLSASVESIRGVAVGRAVLAITSSAPSGFVEYLTERGLHVRPVEKVAAGSAEAAA
;
A
#
# COMPACT_ATOMS: atom_id res chain seq x y z
N VAL A 1 12.15 2.04 13.87
CA VAL A 1 12.45 3.06 12.83
C VAL A 1 13.38 2.46 11.79
N ILE A 2 13.06 2.67 10.52
CA ILE A 2 13.90 2.24 9.38
C ILE A 2 14.35 3.47 8.62
N GLU A 3 15.64 3.59 8.36
CA GLU A 3 16.25 4.67 7.59
C GLU A 3 17.11 4.07 6.46
N ILE A 4 16.84 4.48 5.25
CA ILE A 4 17.54 4.05 4.04
C ILE A 4 18.16 5.30 3.41
N GLU A 5 19.48 5.30 3.19
CA GLU A 5 20.19 6.44 2.64
C GLU A 5 21.03 6.01 1.42
N ASN A 6 20.75 6.61 0.27
CA ASN A 6 21.47 6.43 -1.00
C ASN A 6 21.70 4.96 -1.38
N LEU A 7 20.71 4.11 -1.11
CA LEU A 7 20.81 2.67 -1.31
C LEU A 7 20.84 2.35 -2.81
N THR A 8 21.91 1.69 -3.23
CA THR A 8 22.08 1.18 -4.60
C THR A 8 22.28 -0.33 -4.57
N LYS A 9 21.61 -1.05 -5.46
CA LYS A 9 21.80 -2.49 -5.67
C LYS A 9 22.03 -2.81 -7.13
N ARG A 10 23.15 -3.49 -7.40
CA ARG A 10 23.54 -3.97 -8.72
C ARG A 10 23.66 -5.49 -8.73
N PHE A 11 23.29 -6.11 -9.84
CA PHE A 11 23.53 -7.51 -10.15
C PHE A 11 24.32 -7.57 -11.46
N GLY A 12 25.62 -7.82 -11.37
CA GLY A 12 26.54 -7.65 -12.50
C GLY A 12 26.48 -6.20 -13.01
N ASP A 13 26.22 -6.02 -14.29
CA ASP A 13 26.13 -4.69 -14.93
C ASP A 13 24.76 -4.02 -14.77
N ARG A 14 23.74 -4.75 -14.30
CA ARG A 14 22.39 -4.22 -14.15
C ARG A 14 22.21 -3.55 -12.78
N THR A 15 21.92 -2.25 -12.76
CA THR A 15 21.44 -1.53 -11.59
C THR A 15 19.94 -1.77 -11.45
N VAL A 16 19.51 -2.28 -10.29
CA VAL A 16 18.10 -2.58 -9.98
C VAL A 16 17.53 -1.58 -9.01
N LEU A 17 18.34 -1.07 -8.08
CA LEU A 17 18.02 0.06 -7.21
C LEU A 17 19.11 1.11 -7.39
N ASP A 18 18.70 2.36 -7.53
CA ASP A 18 19.60 3.47 -7.82
C ASP A 18 19.26 4.66 -6.92
N ASP A 19 20.12 4.89 -5.93
CA ASP A 19 20.03 6.03 -5.02
C ASP A 19 18.72 6.15 -4.24
N ILE A 20 18.24 5.04 -3.67
CA ILE A 20 17.00 5.00 -2.89
C ILE A 20 17.24 5.59 -1.51
N SER A 21 16.45 6.61 -1.14
CA SER A 21 16.41 7.17 0.21
C SER A 21 14.97 7.23 0.72
N LEU A 22 14.70 6.57 1.86
CA LEU A 22 13.39 6.45 2.49
C LEU A 22 13.54 6.37 4.01
N SER A 23 12.54 6.81 4.73
CA SER A 23 12.46 6.64 6.19
C SER A 23 11.06 6.24 6.63
N VAL A 24 10.98 5.44 7.71
CA VAL A 24 9.74 5.05 8.37
C VAL A 24 9.87 5.29 9.87
N GLY A 25 9.00 6.11 10.40
CA GLY A 25 8.95 6.41 11.83
C GLY A 25 8.39 5.26 12.68
N SER A 26 8.50 5.38 14.01
CA SER A 26 7.86 4.45 14.92
C SER A 26 6.34 4.58 14.85
N GLY A 27 5.63 3.46 14.75
CA GLY A 27 4.17 3.46 14.63
C GLY A 27 3.66 3.94 13.27
N GLU A 28 4.52 4.03 12.26
CA GLU A 28 4.20 4.49 10.90
C GLU A 28 4.14 3.32 9.91
N ILE A 29 3.21 3.41 8.96
CA ILE A 29 3.13 2.53 7.79
C ILE A 29 3.52 3.32 6.55
N LEU A 30 4.68 3.01 5.96
CA LEU A 30 5.09 3.49 4.65
C LEU A 30 4.70 2.47 3.58
N ALA A 31 3.86 2.86 2.64
CA ALA A 31 3.60 2.06 1.45
C ALA A 31 4.64 2.35 0.36
N VAL A 32 5.22 1.30 -0.21
CA VAL A 32 6.08 1.40 -1.40
C VAL A 32 5.34 0.79 -2.58
N VAL A 33 5.00 1.65 -3.55
CA VAL A 33 4.21 1.28 -4.73
C VAL A 33 5.02 1.43 -6.01
N GLY A 34 4.56 0.81 -7.09
CA GLY A 34 5.20 0.94 -8.40
C GLY A 34 4.92 -0.27 -9.29
N PRO A 35 5.26 -0.18 -10.58
CA PRO A 35 5.01 -1.24 -11.55
C PRO A 35 5.78 -2.53 -11.23
N SER A 36 5.38 -3.62 -11.88
CA SER A 36 6.13 -4.88 -11.79
C SER A 36 7.55 -4.68 -12.35
N GLY A 37 8.54 -5.21 -11.65
CA GLY A 37 9.95 -5.06 -12.06
C GLY A 37 10.63 -3.76 -11.63
N ALA A 38 9.94 -2.81 -11.00
CA ALA A 38 10.51 -1.54 -10.54
C ALA A 38 11.58 -1.65 -9.44
N GLY A 39 11.79 -2.84 -8.85
CA GLY A 39 12.79 -3.06 -7.80
C GLY A 39 12.24 -3.29 -6.40
N LYS A 40 10.91 -3.27 -6.20
CA LYS A 40 10.26 -3.40 -4.89
C LYS A 40 10.72 -4.61 -4.08
N SER A 41 10.71 -5.81 -4.67
CA SER A 41 11.16 -7.02 -3.98
C SER A 41 12.66 -7.02 -3.70
N THR A 42 13.47 -6.33 -4.52
CA THR A 42 14.90 -6.14 -4.25
C THR A 42 15.11 -5.19 -3.08
N LEU A 43 14.32 -4.11 -2.99
CA LEU A 43 14.32 -3.21 -1.84
C LEU A 43 13.97 -3.97 -0.55
N SER A 44 12.90 -4.78 -0.58
CA SER A 44 12.50 -5.68 0.52
C SER A 44 13.65 -6.54 1.01
N ARG A 45 14.37 -7.19 0.08
CA ARG A 45 15.51 -8.04 0.41
C ARG A 45 16.70 -7.26 0.96
N CYS A 46 16.93 -6.04 0.48
CA CYS A 46 18.00 -5.18 1.00
C CYS A 46 17.67 -4.68 2.41
N VAL A 47 16.42 -4.27 2.68
CA VAL A 47 15.98 -3.82 4.02
C VAL A 47 16.04 -4.94 5.04
N SER A 48 15.64 -6.17 4.65
CA SER A 48 15.74 -7.36 5.51
C SER A 48 17.14 -7.96 5.57
N PHE A 49 18.09 -7.42 4.81
CA PHE A 49 19.46 -7.97 4.67
C PHE A 49 19.50 -9.44 4.22
N LEU A 50 18.49 -9.87 3.48
CA LEU A 50 18.57 -11.09 2.67
C LEU A 50 19.49 -10.90 1.46
N GLU A 51 19.58 -9.66 0.99
CA GLU A 51 20.54 -9.19 -0.02
C GLU A 51 21.30 -7.98 0.52
N ARG A 52 22.62 -7.99 0.39
CA ARG A 52 23.42 -6.81 0.75
C ARG A 52 23.29 -5.74 -0.34
N PRO A 53 23.08 -4.46 0.02
CA PRO A 53 23.19 -3.38 -0.93
C PRO A 53 24.64 -3.31 -1.53
N THR A 54 24.76 -2.76 -2.72
CA THR A 54 26.07 -2.51 -3.35
C THR A 54 26.73 -1.28 -2.73
N SER A 55 25.92 -0.26 -2.42
CA SER A 55 26.32 0.96 -1.69
C SER A 55 25.13 1.56 -0.97
N GLY A 56 25.38 2.58 -0.17
CA GLY A 56 24.37 3.21 0.68
C GLY A 56 24.27 2.55 2.06
N THR A 57 23.33 3.02 2.86
CA THR A 57 23.17 2.63 4.26
C THR A 57 21.74 2.22 4.56
N VAL A 58 21.57 1.17 5.37
CA VAL A 58 20.28 0.79 5.95
C VAL A 58 20.45 0.74 7.46
N ARG A 59 19.74 1.62 8.16
CA ARG A 59 19.67 1.64 9.63
C ARG A 59 18.32 1.14 10.09
N VAL A 60 18.33 0.30 11.10
CA VAL A 60 17.15 -0.18 11.80
C VAL A 60 17.34 0.12 13.28
N ASP A 61 16.43 0.91 13.86
CA ASP A 61 16.49 1.39 15.24
C ASP A 61 17.87 2.01 15.59
N GLY A 62 18.38 2.83 14.67
CA GLY A 62 19.68 3.50 14.78
C GLY A 62 20.90 2.61 14.53
N LYS A 63 20.73 1.30 14.34
CA LYS A 63 21.82 0.36 14.08
C LYS A 63 22.05 0.22 12.57
N ASP A 64 23.27 0.50 12.12
CA ASP A 64 23.67 0.38 10.72
C ASP A 64 23.93 -1.08 10.35
N PHE A 65 22.98 -1.69 9.62
CA PHE A 65 23.06 -3.09 9.20
C PHE A 65 24.14 -3.32 8.13
N THR A 66 24.54 -2.28 7.39
CA THR A 66 25.56 -2.41 6.33
C THR A 66 26.93 -2.73 6.89
N ARG A 67 27.18 -2.39 8.15
CA ARG A 67 28.45 -2.59 8.86
C ARG A 67 28.51 -3.90 9.65
N LEU A 68 27.39 -4.65 9.70
CA LEU A 68 27.31 -5.86 10.50
C LEU A 68 27.62 -7.10 9.67
N ASP A 69 28.23 -8.08 10.32
CA ASP A 69 28.55 -9.40 9.76
C ASP A 69 28.21 -10.53 10.74
N GLY A 70 28.15 -11.75 10.20
CA GLY A 70 28.02 -12.98 11.00
C GLY A 70 26.90 -12.92 12.05
N ASP A 71 27.23 -13.22 13.27
CA ASP A 71 26.27 -13.33 14.38
C ASP A 71 25.67 -11.97 14.77
N GLU A 72 26.37 -10.86 14.61
CA GLU A 72 25.85 -9.52 14.87
C GLU A 72 24.73 -9.15 13.89
N LEU A 73 24.92 -9.44 12.60
CA LEU A 73 23.90 -9.24 11.59
C LEU A 73 22.69 -10.16 11.85
N LEU A 74 22.95 -11.42 12.18
CA LEU A 74 21.90 -12.38 12.52
C LEU A 74 21.08 -11.92 13.72
N ALA A 75 21.72 -11.37 14.74
CA ALA A 75 21.05 -10.81 15.91
C ALA A 75 20.23 -9.55 15.54
N ALA A 76 20.80 -8.67 14.72
CA ALA A 76 20.12 -7.44 14.29
C ALA A 76 18.89 -7.72 13.44
N ARG A 77 18.94 -8.70 12.54
CA ARG A 77 17.80 -9.13 11.70
C ARG A 77 16.57 -9.59 12.49
N ARG A 78 16.71 -9.93 13.77
CA ARG A 78 15.56 -10.27 14.64
C ARG A 78 14.62 -9.10 14.86
N ASN A 79 15.10 -7.86 14.70
CA ASN A 79 14.31 -6.65 14.83
C ASN A 79 13.46 -6.34 13.57
N VAL A 80 13.58 -7.15 12.51
CA VAL A 80 12.80 -7.00 11.28
C VAL A 80 12.02 -8.29 11.03
N GLY A 81 10.72 -8.27 11.23
CA GLY A 81 9.82 -9.34 10.81
C GLY A 81 9.50 -9.21 9.32
N VAL A 82 9.47 -10.33 8.59
CA VAL A 82 9.13 -10.33 7.16
C VAL A 82 7.89 -11.16 6.91
N ILE A 83 6.92 -10.55 6.26
CA ILE A 83 5.68 -11.18 5.79
C ILE A 83 5.77 -11.26 4.27
N PHE A 84 5.73 -12.47 3.74
CA PHE A 84 5.84 -12.71 2.29
C PHE A 84 4.46 -12.81 1.63
N GLN A 85 4.39 -12.56 0.34
CA GLN A 85 3.20 -12.68 -0.51
C GLN A 85 2.50 -14.04 -0.33
N THR A 86 3.21 -15.12 -0.47
CA THR A 86 2.72 -16.45 -0.11
C THR A 86 3.34 -16.83 1.23
N ALA A 87 2.52 -16.97 2.28
CA ALA A 87 3.06 -17.43 3.57
C ALA A 87 3.70 -18.82 3.42
N PRO A 88 5.05 -18.92 3.35
CA PRO A 88 5.73 -20.21 3.15
C PRO A 88 5.72 -21.01 4.44
N LEU A 89 4.59 -21.70 4.73
CA LEU A 89 4.43 -22.53 5.90
C LEU A 89 4.99 -23.92 5.65
N LEU A 90 5.62 -24.48 6.68
CA LEU A 90 6.09 -25.87 6.65
C LEU A 90 4.89 -26.82 6.70
N ARG A 91 4.63 -27.52 5.60
CA ARG A 91 3.42 -28.35 5.39
C ARG A 91 3.22 -29.46 6.41
N ARG A 92 4.33 -29.98 6.98
CA ARG A 92 4.36 -31.08 7.98
C ARG A 92 4.42 -30.57 9.42
N ARG A 93 4.25 -29.26 9.63
CA ARG A 93 4.20 -28.62 10.94
C ARG A 93 2.80 -28.06 11.18
N THR A 94 2.33 -28.13 12.42
CA THR A 94 1.07 -27.46 12.80
C THR A 94 1.21 -25.96 12.76
N VAL A 95 0.11 -25.22 12.92
CA VAL A 95 0.08 -23.76 13.03
C VAL A 95 1.01 -23.31 14.17
N ALA A 96 0.83 -23.86 15.37
CA ALA A 96 1.68 -23.54 16.52
C ALA A 96 3.17 -23.81 16.24
N GLN A 97 3.48 -24.93 15.64
CA GLN A 97 4.85 -25.28 15.28
C GLN A 97 5.45 -24.35 14.21
N ASN A 98 4.65 -23.87 13.27
CA ASN A 98 5.11 -22.88 12.29
C ASN A 98 5.44 -21.54 12.95
N ILE A 99 4.60 -21.07 13.89
CA ILE A 99 4.84 -19.82 14.64
C ILE A 99 6.06 -19.96 15.56
N ALA A 100 6.25 -21.13 16.17
CA ALA A 100 7.37 -21.40 17.08
C ALA A 100 8.74 -21.50 16.40
N LEU A 101 8.82 -21.65 15.07
CA LEU A 101 10.08 -21.87 14.35
C LEU A 101 11.20 -20.88 14.71
N PRO A 102 10.97 -19.54 14.68
CA PRO A 102 12.01 -18.58 15.02
C PRO A 102 12.49 -18.73 16.48
N LEU A 103 11.57 -19.04 17.40
CA LEU A 103 11.85 -19.23 18.83
C LEU A 103 12.70 -20.48 19.06
N GLN A 104 12.40 -21.58 18.37
CA GLN A 104 13.16 -22.83 18.44
C GLN A 104 14.60 -22.65 17.95
N TYR A 105 14.78 -21.89 16.86
CA TYR A 105 16.11 -21.59 16.32
C TYR A 105 16.99 -20.82 17.30
N LEU A 106 16.39 -20.03 18.19
CA LEU A 106 17.08 -19.27 19.24
C LEU A 106 17.20 -20.02 20.56
N HIS A 107 16.86 -21.31 20.57
CA HIS A 107 16.89 -22.14 21.79
C HIS A 107 16.06 -21.56 22.95
N ALA A 108 14.93 -20.86 22.66
CA ALA A 108 14.01 -20.45 23.70
C ALA A 108 13.48 -21.66 24.46
N THR A 109 13.30 -21.52 25.77
CA THR A 109 12.74 -22.62 26.59
C THR A 109 11.32 -22.96 26.09
N GLU A 110 10.95 -24.25 26.12
CA GLU A 110 9.63 -24.69 25.62
C GLU A 110 8.46 -23.97 26.30
N GLY A 111 8.58 -23.69 27.60
CA GLY A 111 7.55 -22.93 28.33
C GLY A 111 7.37 -21.52 27.83
N SER A 112 8.44 -20.73 27.63
CA SER A 112 8.36 -19.37 27.14
C SER A 112 7.92 -19.30 25.67
N ALA A 113 8.38 -20.25 24.86
CA ALA A 113 7.95 -20.38 23.46
C ALA A 113 6.44 -20.73 23.35
N GLY A 114 5.97 -21.63 24.21
CA GLY A 114 4.55 -22.04 24.26
C GLY A 114 3.62 -20.90 24.64
N THR A 115 3.97 -20.10 25.65
CA THR A 115 3.23 -18.90 26.06
C THR A 115 3.18 -17.88 24.92
N ARG A 116 4.34 -17.57 24.32
CA ARG A 116 4.42 -16.60 23.20
C ARG A 116 3.60 -17.02 21.99
N VAL A 117 3.63 -18.31 21.63
CA VAL A 117 2.81 -18.85 20.53
C VAL A 117 1.32 -18.72 20.83
N THR A 118 0.89 -18.97 22.08
CA THR A 118 -0.52 -18.82 22.47
C THR A 118 -0.97 -17.36 22.33
N GLU A 119 -0.20 -16.42 22.87
CA GLU A 119 -0.47 -14.98 22.73
C GLU A 119 -0.61 -14.54 21.27
N LEU A 120 0.31 -15.01 20.41
CA LEU A 120 0.26 -14.64 18.98
C LEU A 120 -0.93 -15.27 18.26
N LEU A 121 -1.30 -16.49 18.61
CA LEU A 121 -2.49 -17.14 18.05
C LEU A 121 -3.76 -16.38 18.41
N ASP A 122 -3.88 -15.92 19.64
CA ASP A 122 -5.03 -15.11 20.09
C ASP A 122 -5.08 -13.77 19.29
N ARG A 123 -3.94 -13.07 19.14
CA ARG A 123 -3.87 -11.80 18.41
C ARG A 123 -4.24 -11.91 16.93
N VAL A 124 -3.86 -13.02 16.29
CA VAL A 124 -4.21 -13.22 14.87
C VAL A 124 -5.57 -13.91 14.69
N GLY A 125 -6.29 -14.22 15.79
CA GLY A 125 -7.61 -14.84 15.75
C GLY A 125 -7.60 -16.30 15.28
N LEU A 126 -6.59 -17.08 15.68
CA LEU A 126 -6.39 -18.48 15.30
C LEU A 126 -6.17 -19.40 16.50
N ALA A 127 -6.64 -19.04 17.71
CA ALA A 127 -6.48 -19.85 18.92
C ALA A 127 -7.03 -21.28 18.76
N ASP A 128 -8.19 -21.40 18.11
CA ASP A 128 -8.87 -22.67 17.82
C ASP A 128 -8.22 -23.49 16.70
N ARG A 129 -7.21 -22.95 16.01
CA ARG A 129 -6.50 -23.57 14.89
C ARG A 129 -5.07 -24.00 15.25
N ARG A 130 -4.70 -23.96 16.53
CA ARG A 130 -3.36 -24.24 17.04
C ARG A 130 -2.73 -25.49 16.45
N ASP A 131 -3.49 -26.59 16.41
CA ASP A 131 -3.02 -27.93 16.03
C ASP A 131 -3.35 -28.28 14.56
N PHE A 132 -3.91 -27.35 13.80
CA PHE A 132 -4.21 -27.53 12.39
C PHE A 132 -2.93 -27.49 11.55
N TYR A 133 -2.96 -28.19 10.43
CA TYR A 133 -1.90 -28.17 9.43
C TYR A 133 -2.23 -27.14 8.32
N PRO A 134 -1.22 -26.60 7.63
CA PRO A 134 -1.44 -25.61 6.56
C PRO A 134 -2.44 -26.04 5.48
N ALA A 135 -2.55 -27.34 5.20
CA ALA A 135 -3.53 -27.84 4.22
C ALA A 135 -4.99 -27.67 4.65
N GLN A 136 -5.24 -27.45 5.94
CA GLN A 136 -6.57 -27.28 6.53
C GLN A 136 -6.98 -25.81 6.66
N LEU A 137 -6.13 -24.87 6.20
CA LEU A 137 -6.32 -23.44 6.36
C LEU A 137 -6.68 -22.78 5.04
N SER A 138 -7.53 -21.75 5.10
CA SER A 138 -7.76 -20.83 3.99
C SER A 138 -6.51 -19.97 3.69
N GLY A 139 -6.48 -19.26 2.55
CA GLY A 139 -5.40 -18.33 2.18
C GLY A 139 -5.17 -17.27 3.25
N GLY A 140 -6.22 -16.60 3.70
CA GLY A 140 -6.15 -15.59 4.75
C GLY A 140 -5.70 -16.15 6.11
N GLN A 141 -6.11 -17.35 6.47
CA GLN A 141 -5.63 -18.02 7.69
C GLN A 141 -4.14 -18.34 7.61
N LYS A 142 -3.64 -18.81 6.45
CA LYS A 142 -2.19 -19.02 6.22
C LYS A 142 -1.42 -17.72 6.38
N GLN A 143 -1.97 -16.62 5.84
CA GLN A 143 -1.35 -15.29 5.94
C GLN A 143 -1.28 -14.83 7.41
N ARG A 144 -2.35 -15.02 8.20
CA ARG A 144 -2.36 -14.74 9.63
C ARG A 144 -1.30 -15.53 10.41
N VAL A 145 -1.08 -16.81 10.05
CA VAL A 145 0.03 -17.62 10.61
C VAL A 145 1.38 -17.04 10.21
N GLY A 146 1.53 -16.55 8.97
CA GLY A 146 2.74 -15.87 8.49
C GLY A 146 3.04 -14.60 9.30
N ILE A 147 2.01 -13.79 9.56
CA ILE A 147 2.10 -12.58 10.41
C ILE A 147 2.52 -12.96 11.84
N ALA A 148 1.85 -13.93 12.46
CA ALA A 148 2.20 -14.37 13.81
C ALA A 148 3.65 -14.88 13.90
N ARG A 149 4.11 -15.62 12.89
CA ARG A 149 5.51 -16.09 12.82
C ARG A 149 6.49 -14.92 12.65
N ALA A 150 6.17 -13.90 11.85
CA ALA A 150 7.02 -12.73 11.72
C ALA A 150 7.16 -11.95 13.04
N LEU A 151 6.11 -11.98 13.89
CA LEU A 151 6.09 -11.33 15.20
C LEU A 151 6.67 -12.19 16.33
N ALA A 152 7.05 -13.45 16.07
CA ALA A 152 7.45 -14.41 17.12
C ALA A 152 8.61 -13.88 17.97
N LEU A 153 9.60 -13.24 17.36
CA LEU A 153 10.79 -12.70 18.04
C LEU A 153 10.58 -11.30 18.64
N GLY A 154 9.38 -10.71 18.54
CA GLY A 154 9.10 -9.38 19.04
C GLY A 154 9.83 -8.28 18.26
N PRO A 155 9.80 -8.28 16.91
CA PRO A 155 10.46 -7.24 16.13
C PRO A 155 9.78 -5.89 16.38
N SER A 156 10.54 -4.80 16.25
CA SER A 156 10.03 -3.43 16.24
C SER A 156 9.65 -2.95 14.83
N ASN A 157 10.06 -3.70 13.81
CA ASN A 157 9.84 -3.33 12.41
C ASN A 157 9.27 -4.52 11.64
N LEU A 158 8.31 -4.26 10.75
CA LEU A 158 7.73 -5.24 9.83
C LEU A 158 7.95 -4.84 8.39
N LEU A 159 8.25 -5.81 7.56
CA LEU A 159 8.31 -5.69 6.13
C LEU A 159 7.24 -6.62 5.54
N SER A 160 6.24 -6.03 4.89
CA SER A 160 5.13 -6.75 4.26
C SER A 160 5.30 -6.68 2.74
N ASP A 161 5.65 -7.80 2.13
CA ASP A 161 5.89 -7.91 0.69
C ASP A 161 4.68 -8.56 0.02
N GLU A 162 3.80 -7.72 -0.56
CA GLU A 162 2.55 -8.12 -1.25
C GLU A 162 1.67 -9.10 -0.44
N ALA A 163 1.60 -8.93 0.88
CA ALA A 163 0.97 -9.88 1.79
C ALA A 163 -0.54 -10.09 1.59
N THR A 164 -1.21 -9.21 0.83
CA THR A 164 -2.65 -9.29 0.53
C THR A 164 -2.93 -9.75 -0.89
N SER A 165 -1.91 -9.82 -1.74
CA SER A 165 -2.07 -10.19 -3.15
C SER A 165 -2.70 -11.58 -3.31
N GLY A 166 -3.73 -11.65 -4.16
CA GLY A 166 -4.47 -12.90 -4.42
C GLY A 166 -5.46 -13.32 -3.34
N LEU A 167 -5.74 -12.47 -2.35
CA LEU A 167 -6.82 -12.66 -1.39
C LEU A 167 -8.09 -11.98 -1.89
N ASP A 168 -9.24 -12.46 -1.44
CA ASP A 168 -10.51 -11.76 -1.69
C ASP A 168 -10.59 -10.44 -0.91
N PRO A 169 -11.40 -9.45 -1.36
CA PRO A 169 -11.44 -8.12 -0.75
C PRO A 169 -11.82 -8.12 0.74
N ALA A 170 -12.67 -9.05 1.19
CA ALA A 170 -13.06 -9.11 2.60
C ALA A 170 -11.88 -9.63 3.46
N THR A 171 -11.17 -10.63 2.98
CA THR A 171 -9.96 -11.15 3.61
C THR A 171 -8.85 -10.11 3.62
N THR A 172 -8.64 -9.38 2.51
CA THR A 172 -7.67 -8.27 2.42
C THR A 172 -7.94 -7.25 3.53
N ARG A 173 -9.15 -6.69 3.60
CA ARG A 173 -9.51 -5.73 4.68
C ARG A 173 -9.26 -6.29 6.08
N SER A 174 -9.58 -7.57 6.30
CA SER A 174 -9.34 -8.23 7.58
C SER A 174 -7.85 -8.35 7.95
N ILE A 175 -6.96 -8.56 6.97
CA ILE A 175 -5.51 -8.59 7.17
C ILE A 175 -4.97 -7.17 7.40
N LEU A 176 -5.46 -6.17 6.66
CA LEU A 176 -5.06 -4.78 6.82
C LEU A 176 -5.45 -4.24 8.21
N ALA A 177 -6.68 -4.51 8.65
CA ALA A 177 -7.13 -4.16 10.00
C ALA A 177 -6.27 -4.82 11.08
N LEU A 178 -5.87 -6.09 10.88
CA LEU A 178 -4.95 -6.78 11.79
C LEU A 178 -3.58 -6.11 11.82
N LEU A 179 -3.00 -5.75 10.67
CA LEU A 179 -1.70 -5.06 10.61
C LEU A 179 -1.76 -3.69 11.29
N SER A 180 -2.84 -2.92 11.08
CA SER A 180 -3.05 -1.64 11.75
C SER A 180 -3.15 -1.79 13.26
N HIS A 181 -3.91 -2.80 13.74
CA HIS A 181 -4.04 -3.09 15.17
C HIS A 181 -2.68 -3.48 15.79
N LEU A 182 -1.92 -4.35 15.12
CA LEU A 182 -0.61 -4.78 15.59
C LEU A 182 0.41 -3.63 15.59
N ARG A 183 0.34 -2.73 14.60
CA ARG A 183 1.14 -1.50 14.58
C ARG A 183 0.86 -0.65 15.83
N ASP A 184 -0.42 -0.41 16.13
CA ASP A 184 -0.83 0.43 17.26
C ASP A 184 -0.49 -0.23 18.62
N GLU A 185 -0.68 -1.56 18.74
CA GLU A 185 -0.38 -2.31 19.97
C GLU A 185 1.12 -2.36 20.27
N PHE A 186 1.96 -2.56 19.25
CA PHE A 186 3.40 -2.78 19.44
C PHE A 186 4.28 -1.59 19.02
N GLY A 187 3.69 -0.50 18.51
CA GLY A 187 4.43 0.64 17.98
C GLY A 187 5.30 0.30 16.77
N LEU A 188 4.85 -0.65 15.93
CA LEU A 188 5.64 -1.17 14.81
C LEU A 188 5.85 -0.13 13.72
N SER A 189 7.08 -0.03 13.20
CA SER A 189 7.34 0.61 11.91
C SER A 189 7.12 -0.42 10.81
N ILE A 190 6.26 -0.11 9.82
CA ILE A 190 5.89 -1.06 8.77
C ILE A 190 6.25 -0.50 7.38
N ILE A 191 7.05 -1.25 6.60
CA ILE A 191 7.15 -1.04 5.15
C ILE A 191 6.19 -2.01 4.47
N LEU A 192 5.23 -1.48 3.76
CA LEU A 192 4.22 -2.23 3.02
C LEU A 192 4.47 -2.12 1.52
N ILE A 193 4.92 -3.19 0.90
CA ILE A 193 5.09 -3.26 -0.55
C ILE A 193 3.79 -3.76 -1.17
N THR A 194 3.24 -2.97 -2.08
CA THR A 194 2.00 -3.33 -2.79
C THR A 194 1.93 -2.65 -4.15
N HIS A 195 1.08 -3.14 -5.03
CA HIS A 195 0.65 -2.48 -6.25
C HIS A 195 -0.84 -2.09 -6.18
N GLU A 196 -1.50 -2.36 -5.05
CA GLU A 196 -2.93 -2.12 -4.82
C GLU A 196 -3.13 -0.77 -4.13
N MET A 197 -3.64 0.24 -4.85
CA MET A 197 -3.86 1.59 -4.29
C MET A 197 -4.94 1.62 -3.20
N GLU A 198 -5.90 0.69 -3.23
CA GLU A 198 -6.87 0.53 -2.15
C GLU A 198 -6.20 0.21 -0.82
N VAL A 199 -5.18 -0.65 -0.83
CA VAL A 199 -4.40 -1.00 0.36
C VAL A 199 -3.68 0.24 0.92
N VAL A 200 -3.10 1.07 0.04
CA VAL A 200 -2.45 2.33 0.45
C VAL A 200 -3.45 3.27 1.11
N ARG A 201 -4.62 3.47 0.48
CA ARG A 201 -5.69 4.34 1.03
C ARG A 201 -6.15 3.89 2.41
N GLU A 202 -6.25 2.58 2.62
CA GLU A 202 -6.82 2.01 3.83
C GLU A 202 -5.90 2.16 5.04
N ILE A 203 -4.60 1.86 4.92
CA ILE A 203 -3.72 1.78 6.09
C ILE A 203 -2.43 2.60 6.07
N ALA A 204 -1.96 3.09 4.90
CA ALA A 204 -0.68 3.78 4.84
C ALA A 204 -0.73 5.21 5.41
N ASP A 205 0.28 5.61 6.15
CA ASP A 205 0.48 6.98 6.64
C ASP A 205 1.28 7.80 5.63
N SER A 206 2.29 7.16 5.02
CA SER A 206 3.12 7.73 3.96
C SER A 206 3.22 6.76 2.78
N VAL A 207 3.56 7.29 1.61
CA VAL A 207 3.68 6.52 0.38
C VAL A 207 4.91 6.96 -0.40
N ALA A 208 5.57 5.99 -1.05
CA ALA A 208 6.67 6.23 -1.97
C ALA A 208 6.45 5.44 -3.26
N ARG A 209 6.57 6.11 -4.40
CA ARG A 209 6.50 5.48 -5.72
C ARG A 209 7.91 5.19 -6.22
N ILE A 210 8.15 3.92 -6.52
CA ILE A 210 9.39 3.47 -7.13
C ILE A 210 9.16 3.14 -8.61
N GLU A 211 10.01 3.68 -9.49
CA GLU A 211 10.00 3.40 -10.92
C GLU A 211 11.44 3.32 -11.42
N ASP A 212 11.75 2.33 -12.25
CA ASP A 212 13.10 2.08 -12.78
C ASP A 212 14.21 2.10 -11.71
N GLY A 213 13.88 1.58 -10.52
CA GLY A 213 14.82 1.50 -9.41
C GLY A 213 15.05 2.80 -8.64
N ARG A 214 14.28 3.86 -8.87
CA ARG A 214 14.38 5.17 -8.20
C ARG A 214 13.07 5.55 -7.54
N ILE A 215 13.14 6.31 -6.46
CA ILE A 215 11.97 6.97 -5.90
C ILE A 215 11.67 8.22 -6.71
N ILE A 216 10.51 8.24 -7.37
CA ILE A 216 10.09 9.36 -8.22
C ILE A 216 9.12 10.30 -7.49
N GLU A 217 8.42 9.79 -6.49
CA GLU A 217 7.50 10.58 -5.67
C GLU A 217 7.39 9.96 -4.28
N SER A 218 7.35 10.78 -3.21
CA SER A 218 7.13 10.31 -1.84
C SER A 218 6.61 11.42 -0.95
N GLY A 219 5.80 11.05 0.05
CA GLY A 219 5.25 12.01 1.02
C GLY A 219 4.23 11.36 1.93
N SER A 220 3.65 12.15 2.86
CA SER A 220 2.47 11.67 3.57
C SER A 220 1.32 11.45 2.59
N VAL A 221 0.48 10.44 2.83
CA VAL A 221 -0.68 10.16 1.95
C VAL A 221 -1.56 11.41 1.83
N GLN A 222 -1.68 12.21 2.91
CA GLN A 222 -2.45 13.45 2.91
C GLN A 222 -1.85 14.51 1.97
N ASP A 223 -0.53 14.73 2.05
CA ASP A 223 0.14 15.76 1.23
C ASP A 223 0.14 15.37 -0.24
N VAL A 224 0.39 14.09 -0.53
CA VAL A 224 0.33 13.56 -1.90
C VAL A 224 -1.06 13.75 -2.51
N ILE A 225 -2.12 13.40 -1.78
CA ILE A 225 -3.50 13.54 -2.28
C ILE A 225 -3.89 15.01 -2.51
N LEU A 226 -3.35 15.93 -1.70
CA LEU A 226 -3.63 17.38 -1.82
C LEU A 226 -2.82 18.06 -2.93
N ASP A 227 -1.78 17.41 -3.46
CA ASP A 227 -0.97 17.95 -4.54
C ASP A 227 -1.62 17.69 -5.91
N PRO A 228 -2.11 18.74 -6.61
CA PRO A 228 -2.74 18.57 -7.92
C PRO A 228 -1.78 18.09 -9.00
N ALA A 229 -0.49 18.29 -8.85
CA ALA A 229 0.55 17.87 -9.79
C ALA A 229 0.94 16.39 -9.61
N SER A 230 0.64 15.81 -8.46
CA SER A 230 0.98 14.43 -8.13
C SER A 230 0.33 13.42 -9.08
N GLU A 231 1.15 12.57 -9.70
CA GLU A 231 0.64 11.42 -10.45
C GLU A 231 0.11 10.33 -9.52
N LEU A 232 0.79 10.16 -8.39
CA LEU A 232 0.41 9.20 -7.37
C LEU A 232 -0.94 9.55 -6.73
N ALA A 233 -1.24 10.85 -6.53
CA ALA A 233 -2.55 11.30 -6.09
C ALA A 233 -3.66 10.82 -7.02
N ARG A 234 -3.45 10.86 -8.33
CA ARG A 234 -4.44 10.40 -9.32
C ARG A 234 -4.71 8.91 -9.24
N GLU A 235 -3.69 8.11 -8.93
CA GLU A 235 -3.82 6.67 -8.70
C GLU A 235 -4.51 6.36 -7.36
N LEU A 236 -4.31 7.24 -6.36
CA LEU A 236 -4.99 7.14 -5.06
C LEU A 236 -6.44 7.62 -5.10
N LEU A 237 -6.90 8.28 -6.14
CA LEU A 237 -8.31 8.62 -6.29
C LEU A 237 -9.15 7.32 -6.46
N PRO A 238 -10.41 7.31 -5.98
CA PRO A 238 -11.32 6.19 -6.21
C PRO A 238 -11.39 5.79 -7.67
N ASP A 239 -11.50 4.49 -7.95
CA ASP A 239 -11.59 4.00 -9.32
C ASP A 239 -12.73 4.63 -10.08
N ARG A 240 -12.51 4.84 -11.39
CA ARG A 240 -13.58 5.29 -12.26
C ARG A 240 -14.63 4.19 -12.36
N PRO A 241 -15.91 4.46 -12.01
CA PRO A 241 -16.95 3.55 -12.42
C PRO A 241 -16.93 3.44 -13.95
N SER A 242 -16.97 2.23 -14.47
CA SER A 242 -17.12 1.99 -15.90
C SER A 242 -18.50 2.44 -16.34
N VAL A 243 -18.59 3.59 -16.97
CA VAL A 243 -19.84 4.11 -17.49
C VAL A 243 -19.82 3.94 -19.01
N PRO A 244 -20.89 3.39 -19.61
CA PRO A 244 -21.05 3.40 -21.07
C PRO A 244 -21.00 4.84 -21.58
N LEU A 245 -20.09 5.14 -22.48
CA LEU A 245 -19.87 6.50 -23.02
C LEU A 245 -20.55 6.67 -24.39
N ASP A 246 -21.34 5.71 -24.82
CA ASP A 246 -22.01 5.72 -26.12
C ASP A 246 -23.11 6.78 -26.15
N GLY A 247 -23.04 7.68 -27.14
CA GLY A 247 -24.02 8.74 -27.33
C GLY A 247 -23.89 9.96 -26.39
N ALA A 248 -22.95 9.96 -25.47
CA ALA A 248 -22.67 11.13 -24.64
C ALA A 248 -21.92 12.21 -25.44
N GLY A 249 -22.22 13.47 -25.19
CA GLY A 249 -21.48 14.64 -25.73
C GLY A 249 -20.01 14.66 -25.30
N GLU A 250 -19.49 15.78 -24.89
CA GLU A 250 -18.17 15.84 -24.27
C GLU A 250 -18.19 15.26 -22.87
N ILE A 251 -17.16 14.45 -22.54
CA ILE A 251 -17.04 13.83 -21.23
C ILE A 251 -15.92 14.50 -20.46
N TRP A 252 -16.23 14.86 -19.24
CA TRP A 252 -15.33 15.56 -18.35
C TRP A 252 -15.21 14.84 -17.02
N GLU A 253 -13.99 14.74 -16.53
CA GLU A 253 -13.71 14.30 -15.17
C GLU A 253 -13.47 15.53 -14.30
N VAL A 254 -14.16 15.57 -13.18
CA VAL A 254 -13.99 16.59 -12.14
C VAL A 254 -13.59 15.87 -10.86
N SER A 255 -12.48 16.29 -10.27
CA SER A 255 -12.00 15.75 -9.01
C SER A 255 -11.60 16.86 -8.05
N HIS A 256 -11.62 16.54 -6.77
CA HIS A 256 -11.10 17.43 -5.73
C HIS A 256 -10.52 16.62 -4.58
N ALA A 257 -9.54 17.23 -3.91
CA ALA A 257 -9.09 16.80 -2.60
C ALA A 257 -9.05 18.03 -1.69
N SER A 258 -9.68 17.96 -0.53
CA SER A 258 -9.73 19.08 0.41
C SER A 258 -9.94 18.60 1.82
N ARG A 259 -9.39 19.33 2.80
CA ARG A 259 -9.70 19.13 4.23
C ARG A 259 -11.07 19.70 4.63
N THR A 260 -11.59 20.62 3.81
CA THR A 260 -12.87 21.28 4.03
C THR A 260 -13.66 21.27 2.74
N VAL A 261 -14.33 20.18 2.44
CA VAL A 261 -15.17 20.10 1.23
C VAL A 261 -16.50 20.75 1.49
N PRO A 262 -16.92 21.73 0.69
CA PRO A 262 -18.34 22.05 0.60
C PRO A 262 -19.06 20.81 0.10
N LEU A 263 -20.05 20.33 0.88
CA LEU A 263 -20.88 19.18 0.48
C LEU A 263 -21.67 19.44 -0.82
N ASP A 264 -21.68 20.69 -1.28
CA ASP A 264 -22.39 21.19 -2.47
C ASP A 264 -21.52 21.31 -3.73
N TRP A 265 -20.28 20.74 -3.72
CA TRP A 265 -19.41 20.83 -4.89
C TRP A 265 -20.04 20.29 -6.19
N LEU A 266 -20.89 19.24 -6.10
CA LEU A 266 -21.66 18.73 -7.24
C LEU A 266 -22.71 19.71 -7.73
N THR A 267 -23.35 20.47 -6.83
CA THR A 267 -24.29 21.52 -7.21
C THR A 267 -23.59 22.74 -7.77
N SER A 268 -22.36 23.01 -7.35
CA SER A 268 -21.52 24.06 -7.93
C SER A 268 -21.23 23.83 -9.41
N ILE A 269 -21.13 22.58 -9.84
CA ILE A 269 -20.98 22.20 -11.26
C ILE A 269 -22.20 22.65 -12.07
N GLN A 270 -23.42 22.40 -11.57
CA GLN A 270 -24.65 22.78 -12.25
C GLN A 270 -24.86 24.29 -12.33
N SER A 271 -24.21 25.03 -11.43
CA SER A 271 -24.25 26.49 -11.36
C SER A 271 -23.14 27.17 -12.17
N ALA A 272 -22.33 26.41 -12.89
CA ALA A 272 -21.21 26.98 -13.68
C ALA A 272 -21.76 27.90 -14.80
N PRO A 273 -21.11 29.08 -15.01
CA PRO A 273 -21.49 30.01 -16.06
C PRO A 273 -21.50 29.34 -17.43
N GLY A 274 -22.53 29.59 -18.22
CA GLY A 274 -22.69 29.05 -19.56
C GLY A 274 -23.31 27.66 -19.62
N LEU A 275 -23.52 26.97 -18.49
CA LEU A 275 -24.24 25.70 -18.45
C LEU A 275 -25.79 25.86 -18.40
N SER A 276 -26.28 27.10 -18.22
CA SER A 276 -27.71 27.41 -18.32
C SER A 276 -28.23 27.11 -19.73
N GLY A 277 -28.86 25.96 -19.92
CA GLY A 277 -29.32 25.45 -21.22
C GLY A 277 -28.54 24.25 -21.78
N ALA A 278 -27.36 23.93 -21.26
CA ALA A 278 -26.66 22.70 -21.58
C ALA A 278 -27.10 21.59 -20.61
N ALA A 279 -27.50 20.43 -21.14
CA ALA A 279 -27.79 19.28 -20.29
C ALA A 279 -26.47 18.72 -19.76
N VAL A 280 -26.22 18.83 -18.46
CA VAL A 280 -25.12 18.18 -17.77
C VAL A 280 -25.69 16.97 -17.05
N SER A 281 -25.18 15.81 -17.41
CA SER A 281 -25.51 14.55 -16.76
C SER A 281 -24.34 14.09 -15.91
N VAL A 282 -24.57 13.83 -14.64
CA VAL A 282 -23.60 13.15 -13.78
C VAL A 282 -23.68 11.65 -14.11
N LEU A 283 -22.64 11.13 -14.76
CA LEU A 283 -22.56 9.72 -15.12
C LEU A 283 -22.13 8.87 -13.93
N SER A 284 -21.23 9.41 -13.11
CA SER A 284 -20.82 8.80 -11.85
C SER A 284 -20.31 9.87 -10.90
N ALA A 285 -20.43 9.61 -9.60
CA ALA A 285 -19.79 10.42 -8.57
C ALA A 285 -19.45 9.54 -7.37
N SER A 286 -18.27 9.76 -6.80
CA SER A 286 -17.83 9.14 -5.55
C SER A 286 -17.23 10.21 -4.64
N VAL A 287 -17.42 10.04 -3.34
CA VAL A 287 -16.77 10.85 -2.31
C VAL A 287 -16.33 9.91 -1.21
N GLU A 288 -15.05 9.94 -0.91
CA GLU A 288 -14.43 9.12 0.13
C GLU A 288 -13.64 10.02 1.09
N SER A 289 -13.41 9.52 2.30
CA SER A 289 -12.48 10.15 3.24
C SER A 289 -11.22 9.30 3.31
N ILE A 290 -10.11 9.85 2.83
CA ILE A 290 -8.80 9.20 2.88
C ILE A 290 -7.94 9.95 3.89
N ARG A 291 -7.63 9.33 5.02
CA ARG A 291 -6.82 9.94 6.09
C ARG A 291 -7.32 11.32 6.54
N GLY A 292 -8.64 11.51 6.60
CA GLY A 292 -9.25 12.79 7.00
C GLY A 292 -9.26 13.88 5.92
N VAL A 293 -8.79 13.56 4.71
CA VAL A 293 -8.97 14.38 3.52
C VAL A 293 -10.19 13.87 2.77
N ALA A 294 -11.16 14.73 2.50
CA ALA A 294 -12.28 14.36 1.64
C ALA A 294 -11.82 14.44 0.18
N VAL A 295 -12.02 13.35 -0.51
CA VAL A 295 -11.65 13.17 -1.92
C VAL A 295 -12.90 12.86 -2.71
N GLY A 296 -13.16 13.65 -3.75
CA GLY A 296 -14.31 13.46 -4.61
C GLY A 296 -13.91 13.33 -6.07
N ARG A 297 -14.62 12.50 -6.81
CA ARG A 297 -14.48 12.33 -8.25
C ARG A 297 -15.83 12.20 -8.89
N ALA A 298 -16.07 12.94 -9.97
CA ALA A 298 -17.27 12.81 -10.78
C ALA A 298 -16.90 12.74 -12.26
N VAL A 299 -17.68 11.97 -13.02
CA VAL A 299 -17.65 11.95 -14.48
C VAL A 299 -18.95 12.56 -14.98
N LEU A 300 -18.79 13.57 -15.81
CA LEU A 300 -19.89 14.38 -16.35
C LEU A 300 -19.96 14.18 -17.86
N ALA A 301 -21.20 14.11 -18.39
CA ALA A 301 -21.47 14.27 -19.81
C ALA A 301 -22.11 15.62 -20.06
N ILE A 302 -21.57 16.40 -21.00
CA ILE A 302 -22.12 17.66 -21.45
C ILE A 302 -22.66 17.45 -22.89
N THR A 303 -23.94 17.63 -23.09
CA THR A 303 -24.62 17.33 -24.37
C THR A 303 -24.17 18.25 -25.51
N SER A 304 -23.69 19.46 -25.20
CA SER A 304 -23.05 20.41 -26.12
C SER A 304 -21.56 20.55 -25.74
N SER A 305 -20.77 21.29 -26.56
CA SER A 305 -19.39 21.62 -26.15
C SER A 305 -19.37 22.34 -24.80
N ALA A 306 -18.35 22.05 -23.99
CA ALA A 306 -18.16 22.73 -22.72
C ALA A 306 -18.08 24.24 -22.95
N PRO A 307 -18.88 25.03 -22.21
CA PRO A 307 -18.88 26.48 -22.41
C PRO A 307 -17.55 27.10 -22.03
N SER A 308 -17.22 28.21 -22.70
CA SER A 308 -16.05 29.02 -22.33
C SER A 308 -16.15 29.46 -20.86
N GLY A 309 -15.10 29.29 -20.08
CA GLY A 309 -15.06 29.59 -18.65
C GLY A 309 -15.51 28.44 -17.71
N PHE A 310 -15.96 27.31 -18.23
CA PHE A 310 -16.34 26.16 -17.41
C PHE A 310 -15.16 25.62 -16.58
N VAL A 311 -14.04 25.41 -17.22
CA VAL A 311 -12.82 24.90 -16.56
C VAL A 311 -12.31 25.91 -15.53
N GLU A 312 -12.22 27.20 -15.92
CA GLU A 312 -11.76 28.28 -15.04
C GLU A 312 -12.65 28.41 -13.79
N TYR A 313 -13.97 28.41 -13.99
CA TYR A 313 -14.94 28.52 -12.89
C TYR A 313 -14.80 27.39 -11.86
N LEU A 314 -14.57 26.16 -12.30
CA LEU A 314 -14.40 25.03 -11.40
C LEU A 314 -13.02 25.02 -10.75
N THR A 315 -11.99 25.41 -11.51
CA THR A 315 -10.61 25.48 -10.99
C THR A 315 -10.47 26.55 -9.90
N GLU A 316 -11.12 27.70 -10.04
CA GLU A 316 -11.17 28.76 -9.01
C GLU A 316 -11.80 28.27 -7.69
N ARG A 317 -12.61 27.21 -7.75
CA ARG A 317 -13.24 26.55 -6.57
C ARG A 317 -12.45 25.39 -6.03
N GLY A 318 -11.22 25.18 -6.52
CA GLY A 318 -10.34 24.09 -6.09
C GLY A 318 -10.72 22.73 -6.67
N LEU A 319 -11.49 22.71 -7.77
CA LEU A 319 -11.82 21.49 -8.50
C LEU A 319 -10.88 21.30 -9.67
N HIS A 320 -10.39 20.07 -9.87
CA HIS A 320 -9.57 19.71 -11.01
C HIS A 320 -10.46 19.15 -12.12
N VAL A 321 -10.34 19.73 -13.32
CA VAL A 321 -11.21 19.42 -14.45
C VAL A 321 -10.37 19.00 -15.63
N ARG A 322 -10.69 17.85 -16.24
CA ARG A 322 -10.02 17.41 -17.46
C ARG A 322 -10.99 16.73 -18.42
N PRO A 323 -10.77 16.86 -19.74
CA PRO A 323 -11.53 16.09 -20.71
C PRO A 323 -11.17 14.62 -20.60
N VAL A 324 -12.16 13.75 -20.81
CA VAL A 324 -11.94 12.30 -20.92
C VAL A 324 -11.93 11.96 -22.40
N GLU A 325 -10.78 11.50 -22.91
CA GLU A 325 -10.71 10.98 -24.27
C GLU A 325 -11.62 9.76 -24.43
N LYS A 326 -12.45 9.77 -25.45
CA LYS A 326 -13.27 8.61 -25.81
C LYS A 326 -12.35 7.53 -26.36
N VAL A 327 -12.05 6.51 -25.55
CA VAL A 327 -11.43 5.31 -26.06
C VAL A 327 -12.43 4.65 -26.99
N ALA A 328 -12.11 4.57 -28.28
CA ALA A 328 -12.94 3.89 -29.28
C ALA A 328 -13.19 2.44 -28.79
N ALA A 329 -14.45 2.05 -28.75
CA ALA A 329 -14.87 0.69 -28.41
C ALA A 329 -14.30 -0.29 -29.45
N GLY A 330 -13.09 -0.82 -29.22
CA GLY A 330 -12.41 -1.68 -30.19
C GLY A 330 -11.22 -2.49 -29.67
N SER A 331 -10.83 -2.34 -28.38
CA SER A 331 -9.64 -3.03 -27.86
C SER A 331 -9.88 -3.98 -26.67
N ALA A 332 -11.13 -4.38 -26.42
CA ALA A 332 -11.45 -5.29 -25.29
C ALA A 332 -11.46 -6.79 -25.67
N GLU A 333 -11.06 -7.16 -26.90
CA GLU A 333 -11.14 -8.57 -27.37
C GLU A 333 -9.79 -9.28 -27.54
N ALA A 334 -8.69 -8.71 -27.01
CA ALA A 334 -7.34 -9.28 -27.17
C ALA A 334 -6.64 -9.64 -25.85
N ALA A 335 -7.39 -9.97 -24.79
CA ALA A 335 -6.84 -10.51 -23.55
C ALA A 335 -7.85 -11.45 -22.88
N ALA A 336 -8.12 -12.58 -23.51
CA ALA A 336 -8.77 -13.75 -22.91
C ALA A 336 -7.78 -14.92 -22.89
#